data_20e3acb065e3481bdc3e56617be4aa26
#
_entry.id   20e3acb065e3481bdc3e56617be4aa26
#
_cell.length_a   1.000
_cell.length_b   1.000
_cell.length_c   1.000
_cell.angle_alpha   90.00
_cell.angle_beta   90.00
_cell.angle_gamma   90.00
#
_symmetry.space_group_name_H-M   'P 1'
#
loop_
_entity.id
_entity.type
_entity.pdbx_description
1 polymer ?
#
loop_
_entity_poly.entity_id
_entity_poly.type
_entity_poly.pdbx_seq_one_letter_code
_entity_poly.pdbx_strand_id
1 'polypeptide(L)'
;SEMCIRDRMKKNVFVHRDFHVSNLMLVNNRIGVIDSQDALIGNRAYDLASLVDDVRLKTSKVLKKKIFNFYMGTQKKIDKKKIKNDFEILSILRNLKIIGIFTRLAIRDKKKGYLKLIPYAWELISLRINENEIFLDLKKLLNDNFKKNL
;
A
#
# COMPACT_ATOMS: atom_id res chain seq x y z
N SER A 1 -13.53 10.65 -22.39
CA SER A 1 -13.80 9.68 -21.32
C SER A 1 -12.66 9.72 -20.32
N GLU A 2 -12.93 10.11 -19.09
CA GLU A 2 -11.94 10.07 -18.01
C GLU A 2 -11.60 8.62 -17.69
N MET A 3 -10.49 8.17 -18.23
CA MET A 3 -9.96 6.85 -17.92
C MET A 3 -9.49 6.87 -16.46
N CYS A 4 -10.07 6.00 -15.62
CA CYS A 4 -9.71 5.88 -14.21
C CYS A 4 -8.18 5.76 -14.03
N ILE A 5 -7.62 6.42 -13.02
CA ILE A 5 -6.17 6.35 -12.72
C ILE A 5 -5.68 4.90 -12.66
N ARG A 6 -6.50 4.00 -12.10
CA ARG A 6 -6.22 2.56 -12.06
C ARG A 6 -6.02 1.93 -13.45
N ASP A 7 -6.73 2.40 -14.46
CA ASP A 7 -6.68 1.84 -15.82
C ASP A 7 -5.45 2.29 -16.60
N ARG A 8 -4.81 3.39 -16.18
CA ARG A 8 -3.55 3.88 -16.74
C ARG A 8 -2.32 3.13 -16.22
N MET A 9 -2.47 2.37 -15.14
CA MET A 9 -1.38 1.59 -14.56
C MET A 9 -1.10 0.34 -15.40
N LYS A 10 0.17 0.12 -15.77
CA LYS A 10 0.56 -1.12 -16.48
C LYS A 10 0.35 -2.34 -15.57
N LYS A 11 -0.37 -3.34 -16.06
CA LYS A 11 -0.63 -4.63 -15.43
C LYS A 11 0.13 -5.71 -16.20
N ASN A 12 1.33 -6.04 -15.79
CA ASN A 12 2.22 -6.90 -16.58
C ASN A 12 3.09 -7.85 -15.75
N VAL A 13 2.86 -7.95 -14.46
CA VAL A 13 3.60 -8.86 -13.58
C VAL A 13 2.64 -9.64 -12.70
N PHE A 14 3.10 -10.80 -12.23
CA PHE A 14 2.43 -11.52 -11.16
C PHE A 14 2.41 -10.66 -9.89
N VAL A 15 1.25 -10.53 -9.28
CA VAL A 15 1.00 -9.77 -8.05
C VAL A 15 0.29 -10.69 -7.06
N HIS A 16 0.87 -10.85 -5.90
CA HIS A 16 0.34 -11.69 -4.82
C HIS A 16 -0.92 -11.10 -4.18
N ARG A 17 -1.04 -9.78 -4.15
CA ARG A 17 -2.10 -8.94 -3.55
C ARG A 17 -2.08 -8.85 -2.02
N ASP A 18 -1.74 -9.91 -1.34
CA ASP A 18 -1.62 -9.95 0.13
C ASP A 18 -0.17 -10.20 0.58
N PHE A 19 0.77 -9.51 -0.11
CA PHE A 19 2.19 -9.56 0.19
C PHE A 19 2.52 -8.65 1.38
N HIS A 20 2.22 -9.13 2.57
CA HIS A 20 2.46 -8.44 3.83
C HIS A 20 3.10 -9.37 4.85
N VAL A 21 3.61 -8.80 5.94
CA VAL A 21 4.44 -9.52 6.93
C VAL A 21 3.80 -10.79 7.49
N SER A 22 2.46 -10.82 7.65
CA SER A 22 1.77 -12.00 8.19
C SER A 22 1.72 -13.19 7.22
N ASN A 23 1.99 -12.96 5.93
CA ASN A 23 2.02 -14.00 4.90
C ASN A 23 3.45 -14.37 4.50
N LEU A 24 4.44 -13.90 5.26
CA LEU A 24 5.84 -14.25 5.09
C LEU A 24 6.29 -15.17 6.20
N MET A 25 6.90 -16.29 5.84
CA MET A 25 7.41 -17.29 6.79
C MET A 25 8.91 -17.47 6.58
N LEU A 26 9.65 -17.56 7.68
CA LEU A 26 11.06 -17.94 7.63
C LEU A 26 11.17 -19.46 7.80
N VAL A 27 11.60 -20.16 6.75
CA VAL A 27 11.78 -21.61 6.72
C VAL A 27 13.20 -21.92 6.24
N ASN A 28 14.01 -22.58 7.05
CA ASN A 28 15.39 -22.96 6.70
C ASN A 28 16.21 -21.79 6.11
N ASN A 29 16.21 -20.64 6.76
CA ASN A 29 16.86 -19.40 6.32
C ASN A 29 16.37 -18.84 4.96
N ARG A 30 15.20 -19.27 4.49
CA ARG A 30 14.55 -18.74 3.26
C ARG A 30 13.20 -18.17 3.61
N ILE A 31 12.80 -17.14 2.85
CA ILE A 31 11.46 -16.57 2.98
C ILE A 31 10.50 -17.38 2.11
N GLY A 32 9.54 -18.03 2.77
CA GLY A 32 8.36 -18.60 2.13
C GLY A 32 7.23 -17.58 2.09
N VAL A 33 6.44 -17.62 1.04
CA VAL A 33 5.24 -16.78 0.87
C VAL A 33 4.03 -17.70 0.80
N ILE A 34 3.01 -17.42 1.61
CA ILE A 34 1.76 -18.17 1.68
C ILE A 34 0.58 -17.30 1.28
N ASP A 35 -0.58 -17.92 1.07
CA ASP A 35 -1.86 -17.22 0.82
C ASP A 35 -1.91 -16.53 -0.55
N SER A 36 -1.51 -17.26 -1.61
CA SER A 36 -1.41 -16.73 -2.98
C SER A 36 -2.67 -16.95 -3.84
N GLN A 37 -3.78 -17.44 -3.25
CA GLN A 37 -4.99 -17.78 -4.01
C GLN A 37 -5.63 -16.58 -4.73
N ASP A 38 -5.44 -15.37 -4.23
CA ASP A 38 -5.96 -14.14 -4.81
C ASP A 38 -4.99 -13.46 -5.79
N ALA A 39 -3.89 -14.14 -6.14
CA ALA A 39 -2.88 -13.61 -7.05
C ALA A 39 -3.44 -13.35 -8.46
N LEU A 40 -2.93 -12.32 -9.11
CA LEU A 40 -3.33 -11.96 -10.47
C LEU A 40 -2.21 -11.23 -11.23
N ILE A 41 -2.43 -10.98 -12.51
CA ILE A 41 -1.56 -10.08 -13.29
C ILE A 41 -1.94 -8.64 -12.99
N GLY A 42 -0.99 -7.89 -12.43
CA GLY A 42 -1.22 -6.55 -11.94
C GLY A 42 -0.04 -5.60 -12.08
N ASN A 43 -0.10 -4.50 -11.33
CA ASN A 43 0.97 -3.51 -11.31
C ASN A 43 2.08 -3.95 -10.34
N ARG A 44 3.33 -3.88 -10.80
CA ARG A 44 4.53 -4.29 -10.04
C ARG A 44 4.75 -3.54 -8.72
N ALA A 45 4.19 -2.34 -8.57
CA ALA A 45 4.29 -1.57 -7.34
C ALA A 45 3.31 -2.02 -6.25
N TYR A 46 2.33 -2.89 -6.57
CA TYR A 46 1.27 -3.27 -5.61
C TYR A 46 1.82 -4.03 -4.41
N ASP A 47 2.58 -5.09 -4.64
CA ASP A 47 3.14 -5.90 -3.56
C ASP A 47 4.24 -5.16 -2.79
N LEU A 48 4.99 -4.30 -3.49
CA LEU A 48 5.94 -3.40 -2.83
C LEU A 48 5.23 -2.45 -1.87
N ALA A 49 4.11 -1.84 -2.28
CA ALA A 49 3.29 -0.99 -1.42
C ALA A 49 2.70 -1.78 -0.24
N SER A 50 2.29 -3.02 -0.48
CA SER A 50 1.77 -3.91 0.56
C SER A 50 2.79 -4.21 1.66
N LEU A 51 4.05 -4.44 1.27
CA LEU A 51 5.12 -4.76 2.20
C LEU A 51 5.66 -3.52 2.92
N VAL A 52 5.92 -2.44 2.17
CA VAL A 52 6.55 -1.23 2.72
C VAL A 52 5.60 -0.48 3.66
N ASP A 53 4.33 -0.39 3.28
CA ASP A 53 3.31 0.33 4.03
C ASP A 53 2.27 -0.63 4.66
N ASP A 54 2.78 -1.73 5.24
CA ASP A 54 1.95 -2.66 6.01
C ASP A 54 1.53 -2.03 7.34
N VAL A 55 0.23 -1.96 7.56
CA VAL A 55 -0.37 -1.41 8.80
C VAL A 55 -0.15 -2.29 10.03
N ARG A 56 0.19 -3.56 9.84
CA ARG A 56 0.39 -4.54 10.92
C ARG A 56 1.76 -4.43 11.55
N LEU A 57 2.74 -3.88 10.79
CA LEU A 57 4.12 -3.74 11.25
C LEU A 57 4.60 -2.29 11.09
N LYS A 58 4.65 -1.57 12.22
CA LYS A 58 5.16 -0.19 12.22
C LYS A 58 6.67 -0.20 11.98
N THR A 59 7.08 0.34 10.82
CA THR A 59 8.48 0.45 10.41
C THR A 59 8.92 1.91 10.31
N SER A 60 10.22 2.16 10.50
CA SER A 60 10.77 3.52 10.38
C SER A 60 10.74 4.02 8.93
N LYS A 61 10.66 5.34 8.75
CA LYS A 61 10.77 5.97 7.41
C LYS A 61 12.08 5.58 6.70
N VAL A 62 13.17 5.43 7.46
CA VAL A 62 14.48 5.02 6.93
C VAL A 62 14.41 3.61 6.34
N LEU A 63 13.81 2.66 7.06
CA LEU A 63 13.65 1.28 6.57
C LEU A 63 12.74 1.23 5.33
N LYS A 64 11.61 1.95 5.35
CA LYS A 64 10.73 2.06 4.17
C LYS A 64 11.49 2.54 2.93
N LYS A 65 12.28 3.60 3.08
CA LYS A 65 13.11 4.15 2.00
C LYS A 65 14.17 3.15 1.53
N LYS A 66 14.80 2.43 2.46
CA LYS A 66 15.81 1.40 2.14
C LYS A 66 15.21 0.26 1.32
N ILE A 67 14.05 -0.28 1.71
CA ILE A 67 13.35 -1.35 0.99
C ILE A 67 12.96 -0.85 -0.42
N PHE A 68 12.35 0.33 -0.51
CA PHE A 68 11.95 0.92 -1.78
C PHE A 68 13.15 1.10 -2.72
N ASN A 69 14.25 1.68 -2.24
CA ASN A 69 15.46 1.92 -3.04
C ASN A 69 16.13 0.61 -3.47
N PHE A 70 16.16 -0.40 -2.61
CA PHE A 70 16.66 -1.73 -2.94
C PHE A 70 15.86 -2.33 -4.10
N TYR A 71 14.53 -2.33 -4.00
CA TYR A 71 13.67 -2.80 -5.08
C TYR A 71 13.91 -2.02 -6.37
N MET A 72 13.98 -0.69 -6.32
CA MET A 72 14.25 0.15 -7.50
C MET A 72 15.63 -0.11 -8.12
N GLY A 73 16.61 -0.52 -7.33
CA GLY A 73 17.94 -0.90 -7.80
C GLY A 73 17.96 -2.22 -8.57
N THR A 74 17.08 -3.17 -8.21
CA THR A 74 16.97 -4.46 -8.90
C THR A 74 16.24 -4.39 -10.25
N GLN A 75 15.52 -3.30 -10.49
CA GLN A 75 14.72 -3.14 -11.70
C GLN A 75 15.55 -2.55 -12.84
N LYS A 76 15.65 -3.29 -13.95
CA LYS A 76 16.32 -2.83 -15.18
C LYS A 76 15.31 -2.34 -16.22
N LYS A 77 15.70 -1.35 -17.04
CA LYS A 77 14.92 -0.84 -18.19
C LYS A 77 13.48 -0.40 -17.83
N ILE A 78 13.32 0.31 -16.72
CA ILE A 78 12.03 0.81 -16.28
C ILE A 78 12.03 2.32 -16.07
N ASP A 79 10.86 2.92 -16.22
CA ASP A 79 10.62 4.31 -15.80
C ASP A 79 10.47 4.37 -14.27
N LYS A 80 11.55 4.76 -13.60
CA LYS A 80 11.60 4.85 -12.14
C LYS A 80 10.61 5.87 -11.59
N LYS A 81 10.39 6.99 -12.29
CA LYS A 81 9.43 8.02 -11.89
C LYS A 81 8.00 7.46 -11.91
N LYS A 82 7.67 6.72 -12.97
CA LYS A 82 6.36 6.08 -13.09
C LYS A 82 6.13 5.06 -11.98
N ILE A 83 7.10 4.19 -11.68
CA ILE A 83 6.94 3.20 -10.61
C ILE A 83 6.81 3.88 -9.25
N LYS A 84 7.53 4.97 -9.00
CA LYS A 84 7.38 5.75 -7.77
C LYS A 84 5.95 6.30 -7.64
N ASN A 85 5.41 6.91 -8.68
CA ASN A 85 4.03 7.39 -8.69
C ASN A 85 3.02 6.24 -8.49
N ASP A 86 3.18 5.14 -9.21
CA ASP A 86 2.32 3.96 -9.05
C ASP A 86 2.35 3.42 -7.61
N PHE A 87 3.54 3.37 -7.00
CA PHE A 87 3.72 2.95 -5.62
C PHE A 87 2.98 3.86 -4.62
N GLU A 88 3.12 5.18 -4.76
CA GLU A 88 2.47 6.15 -3.87
C GLU A 88 0.94 6.07 -4.00
N ILE A 89 0.42 6.02 -5.24
CA ILE A 89 -1.02 5.86 -5.50
C ILE A 89 -1.54 4.56 -4.89
N LEU A 90 -0.86 3.44 -5.14
CA LEU A 90 -1.30 2.13 -4.66
C LEU A 90 -1.20 2.01 -3.14
N SER A 91 -0.20 2.63 -2.52
CA SER A 91 -0.09 2.69 -1.07
C SER A 91 -1.27 3.44 -0.44
N ILE A 92 -1.64 4.61 -0.97
CA ILE A 92 -2.78 5.38 -0.47
C ILE A 92 -4.09 4.59 -0.66
N LEU A 93 -4.37 4.11 -1.88
CA LEU A 93 -5.60 3.38 -2.19
C LEU A 93 -5.74 2.11 -1.35
N ARG A 94 -4.63 1.39 -1.15
CA ARG A 94 -4.60 0.20 -0.32
C ARG A 94 -4.90 0.52 1.15
N ASN A 95 -4.30 1.56 1.71
CA ASN A 95 -4.53 1.95 3.09
C ASN A 95 -5.95 2.48 3.31
N LEU A 96 -6.54 3.21 2.36
CA LEU A 96 -7.96 3.59 2.39
C LEU A 96 -8.88 2.35 2.38
N LYS A 97 -8.60 1.37 1.51
CA LYS A 97 -9.29 0.08 1.49
C LYS A 97 -9.19 -0.64 2.83
N ILE A 98 -8.02 -0.69 3.44
CA ILE A 98 -7.77 -1.33 4.74
C ILE A 98 -8.59 -0.66 5.85
N ILE A 99 -8.64 0.68 5.90
CA ILE A 99 -9.48 1.41 6.87
C ILE A 99 -10.94 0.96 6.73
N GLY A 100 -11.47 0.90 5.51
CA GLY A 100 -12.84 0.42 5.26
C GLY A 100 -13.06 -1.03 5.70
N ILE A 101 -12.11 -1.93 5.40
CA ILE A 101 -12.18 -3.34 5.83
C ILE A 101 -12.15 -3.45 7.35
N PHE A 102 -11.22 -2.76 8.03
CA PHE A 102 -11.09 -2.85 9.49
C PHE A 102 -12.30 -2.26 10.22
N THR A 103 -12.86 -1.18 9.70
CA THR A 103 -14.14 -0.63 10.20
C THR A 103 -15.27 -1.63 10.05
N ARG A 104 -15.39 -2.25 8.88
CA ARG A 104 -16.41 -3.29 8.63
C ARG A 104 -16.25 -4.50 9.57
N LEU A 105 -15.01 -5.00 9.73
CA LEU A 105 -14.72 -6.12 10.65
C LEU A 105 -15.08 -5.78 12.09
N ALA A 106 -14.85 -4.54 12.52
CA ALA A 106 -15.18 -4.10 13.88
C ALA A 106 -16.69 -3.99 14.11
N ILE A 107 -17.42 -3.43 13.14
CA ILE A 107 -18.86 -3.17 13.26
C ILE A 107 -19.65 -4.47 13.03
N ARG A 108 -19.43 -5.13 11.90
CA ARG A 108 -20.20 -6.31 11.47
C ARG A 108 -19.77 -7.57 12.23
N ASP A 109 -18.47 -7.83 12.28
CA ASP A 109 -17.91 -9.09 12.77
C ASP A 109 -17.44 -8.99 14.24
N LYS A 110 -17.69 -7.84 14.90
CA LYS A 110 -17.32 -7.55 16.31
C LYS A 110 -15.83 -7.67 16.63
N LYS A 111 -14.97 -7.68 15.62
CA LYS A 111 -13.51 -7.80 15.75
C LYS A 111 -12.85 -6.43 16.02
N LYS A 112 -13.15 -5.83 17.18
CA LYS A 112 -12.73 -4.46 17.55
C LYS A 112 -11.19 -4.25 17.59
N GLY A 113 -10.40 -5.32 17.70
CA GLY A 113 -8.93 -5.23 17.73
C GLY A 113 -8.34 -4.54 16.50
N TYR A 114 -8.98 -4.65 15.33
CA TYR A 114 -8.53 -4.01 14.09
C TYR A 114 -8.60 -2.47 14.12
N LEU A 115 -9.47 -1.89 14.95
CA LEU A 115 -9.58 -0.43 15.07
C LEU A 115 -8.27 0.22 15.54
N LYS A 116 -7.46 -0.49 16.31
CA LYS A 116 -6.15 0.00 16.80
C LYS A 116 -5.14 0.25 15.67
N LEU A 117 -5.35 -0.34 14.50
CA LEU A 117 -4.45 -0.21 13.34
C LEU A 117 -4.84 0.96 12.42
N ILE A 118 -6.07 1.47 12.54
CA ILE A 118 -6.58 2.57 11.71
C ILE A 118 -5.75 3.87 11.85
N PRO A 119 -5.34 4.31 13.06
CA PRO A 119 -4.50 5.50 13.19
C PRO A 119 -3.21 5.39 12.38
N TYR A 120 -2.55 4.23 12.40
CA TYR A 120 -1.32 4.04 11.64
C TYR A 120 -1.57 3.98 10.12
N ALA A 121 -2.71 3.45 9.68
CA ALA A 121 -3.09 3.52 8.27
C ALA A 121 -3.24 4.98 7.79
N TRP A 122 -3.79 5.88 8.63
CA TRP A 122 -3.84 7.29 8.34
C TRP A 122 -2.46 7.96 8.33
N GLU A 123 -1.53 7.60 9.23
CA GLU A 123 -0.13 8.05 9.19
C GLU A 123 0.54 7.68 7.86
N LEU A 124 0.30 6.47 7.34
CA LEU A 124 0.84 6.01 6.07
C LEU A 124 0.26 6.78 4.87
N ILE A 125 -1.05 7.06 4.88
CA ILE A 125 -1.70 7.91 3.87
C ILE A 125 -1.09 9.31 3.90
N SER A 126 -0.98 9.93 5.09
CA SER A 126 -0.38 11.25 5.26
C SER A 126 1.07 11.29 4.74
N LEU A 127 1.86 10.25 5.03
CA LEU A 127 3.23 10.13 4.55
C LEU A 127 3.31 10.21 3.02
N ARG A 128 2.40 9.54 2.29
CA ARG A 128 2.45 9.47 0.83
C ARG A 128 1.77 10.66 0.16
N ILE A 129 0.67 11.13 0.71
CA ILE A 129 -0.11 12.24 0.12
C ILE A 129 0.68 13.56 0.13
N ASN A 130 1.60 13.72 1.09
CA ASN A 130 2.44 14.91 1.21
C ASN A 130 3.74 14.84 0.38
N GLU A 131 4.05 13.69 -0.22
CA GLU A 131 5.24 13.52 -1.04
C GLU A 131 5.03 13.92 -2.52
N ASN A 132 3.78 14.15 -2.95
CA ASN A 132 3.49 14.35 -4.37
C ASN A 132 2.24 15.22 -4.60
N GLU A 133 2.39 16.27 -5.38
CA GLU A 133 1.35 17.27 -5.69
C GLU A 133 0.13 16.68 -6.42
N ILE A 134 0.28 15.53 -7.10
CA ILE A 134 -0.86 14.86 -7.77
C ILE A 134 -2.00 14.50 -6.81
N PHE A 135 -1.75 14.54 -5.50
CA PHE A 135 -2.73 14.19 -4.47
C PHE A 135 -3.42 15.40 -3.83
N LEU A 136 -3.23 16.63 -4.31
CA LEU A 136 -3.80 17.82 -3.69
C LEU A 136 -5.33 17.75 -3.57
N ASP A 137 -6.02 17.34 -4.63
CA ASP A 137 -7.49 17.21 -4.61
C ASP A 137 -7.95 16.10 -3.67
N LEU A 138 -7.23 14.95 -3.67
CA LEU A 138 -7.53 13.86 -2.75
C LEU A 138 -7.28 14.27 -1.30
N LYS A 139 -6.20 15.00 -1.04
CA LYS A 139 -5.88 15.54 0.29
C LYS A 139 -7.01 16.44 0.80
N LYS A 140 -7.47 17.38 -0.04
CA LYS A 140 -8.60 18.25 0.30
C LYS A 140 -9.86 17.45 0.59
N LEU A 141 -10.22 16.50 -0.28
CA LEU A 141 -11.38 15.62 -0.10
C LEU A 141 -11.33 14.86 1.23
N LEU A 142 -10.16 14.31 1.58
CA LEU A 142 -10.01 13.53 2.82
C LEU A 142 -10.06 14.42 4.07
N ASN A 143 -9.47 15.62 4.02
CA ASN A 143 -9.53 16.57 5.14
C ASN A 143 -10.97 17.02 5.39
N ASP A 144 -11.70 17.39 4.34
CA ASP A 144 -13.08 17.89 4.44
C ASP A 144 -14.04 16.82 4.99
N ASN A 145 -13.89 15.55 4.56
CA ASN A 145 -14.84 14.50 4.91
C ASN A 145 -14.48 13.70 6.17
N PHE A 146 -13.20 13.58 6.50
CA PHE A 146 -12.75 12.78 7.66
C PHE A 146 -12.16 13.62 8.79
N LYS A 147 -12.23 14.95 8.70
CA LYS A 147 -11.67 15.89 9.69
C LYS A 147 -10.21 15.56 10.02
N LYS A 148 -9.42 15.23 8.98
CA LYS A 148 -7.99 14.93 9.08
C LYS A 148 -7.19 16.13 8.64
N ASN A 149 -6.09 16.40 9.32
CA ASN A 149 -5.07 17.37 8.92
C ASN A 149 -3.92 16.61 8.26
N LEU A 150 -4.11 16.17 7.00
CA LEU A 150 -3.14 15.37 6.25
C LEU A 150 -2.02 16.25 5.67
#